data_b80284486f55b03376d5700c8aa47c0d
#
_entry.id   b80284486f55b03376d5700c8aa47c0d
#
_cell.length_a   1.000
_cell.length_b   1.000
_cell.length_c   1.000
_cell.angle_alpha   90.00
_cell.angle_beta   90.00
_cell.angle_gamma   90.00
#
_symmetry.space_group_name_H-M   'P 1'
#
loop_
_entity.id
_entity.type
_entity.pdbx_description
1 polymer ?
#
loop_
_entity_poly.entity_id
_entity_poly.type
_entity_poly.pdbx_seq_one_letter_code
_entity_poly.pdbx_strand_id
1 'polypeptide(L)'
;MLNNLKIIDFDDDSLEKFYKLISSNMIKIRKDKKISQLKLANAIGHQNATFLGKAELLAENKHFNLEHLYKISKVLDIDICEFLKP
;
A
#
# COMPACT_ATOMS: atom_id res chain seq x y z
N MET A 1 -28.06 -8.58 -23.64
CA MET A 1 -27.09 -7.69 -23.08
C MET A 1 -27.21 -7.63 -21.59
N LEU A 2 -26.13 -7.72 -20.93
CA LEU A 2 -26.18 -7.77 -19.49
C LEU A 2 -25.81 -6.48 -18.84
N ASN A 3 -26.56 -6.14 -17.82
CA ASN A 3 -26.31 -4.98 -17.02
C ASN A 3 -26.37 -5.35 -15.57
N ASN A 4 -25.49 -6.30 -15.20
CA ASN A 4 -25.46 -6.81 -13.84
C ASN A 4 -24.56 -5.99 -12.94
N LEU A 5 -24.39 -4.73 -13.28
CA LEU A 5 -23.61 -3.82 -12.45
C LEU A 5 -24.40 -3.44 -11.23
N LYS A 6 -23.75 -3.50 -10.08
CA LYS A 6 -24.35 -3.00 -8.85
C LYS A 6 -24.28 -1.50 -8.83
N ILE A 7 -25.35 -0.88 -8.39
CA ILE A 7 -25.34 0.53 -8.09
C ILE A 7 -24.93 0.65 -6.62
N ILE A 8 -23.75 1.22 -6.39
CA ILE A 8 -23.17 1.32 -5.05
C ILE A 8 -22.93 2.78 -4.74
N ASP A 9 -23.38 3.20 -3.57
CA ASP A 9 -23.08 4.51 -3.06
C ASP A 9 -21.76 4.41 -2.27
N PHE A 10 -20.65 4.79 -2.92
CA PHE A 10 -19.34 4.71 -2.29
C PHE A 10 -19.18 5.81 -1.27
N ASP A 11 -18.94 5.44 -0.03
CA ASP A 11 -18.61 6.40 1.01
C ASP A 11 -17.09 6.40 1.25
N ASP A 12 -16.62 7.44 1.95
CA ASP A 12 -15.20 7.60 2.22
C ASP A 12 -14.66 6.50 3.13
N ASP A 13 -15.51 5.95 4.01
CA ASP A 13 -15.09 4.92 4.95
C ASP A 13 -14.69 3.63 4.28
N SER A 14 -15.40 3.19 3.24
CA SER A 14 -15.07 1.93 2.58
C SER A 14 -13.73 2.00 1.86
N LEU A 15 -13.45 3.11 1.18
CA LEU A 15 -12.16 3.32 0.52
C LEU A 15 -11.04 3.47 1.53
N GLU A 16 -11.27 4.20 2.60
CA GLU A 16 -10.30 4.39 3.67
C GLU A 16 -9.93 3.05 4.32
N LYS A 17 -10.91 2.18 4.56
CA LYS A 17 -10.65 0.84 5.09
C LYS A 17 -9.80 0.01 4.14
N PHE A 18 -10.00 0.16 2.84
CA PHE A 18 -9.19 -0.53 1.84
C PHE A 18 -7.74 -0.04 1.87
N TYR A 19 -7.52 1.27 1.90
CA TYR A 19 -6.17 1.83 2.02
C TYR A 19 -5.50 1.38 3.32
N LYS A 20 -6.27 1.32 4.41
CA LYS A 20 -5.74 0.87 5.70
C LYS A 20 -5.31 -0.58 5.66
N LEU A 21 -6.06 -1.43 4.97
CA LEU A 21 -5.67 -2.82 4.76
C LEU A 21 -4.32 -2.90 4.07
N ILE A 22 -4.14 -2.15 2.98
CA ILE A 22 -2.89 -2.15 2.23
C ILE A 22 -1.74 -1.66 3.10
N SER A 23 -1.93 -0.55 3.79
CA SER A 23 -0.88 0.02 4.64
C SER A 23 -0.51 -0.89 5.80
N SER A 24 -1.49 -1.55 6.41
CA SER A 24 -1.25 -2.51 7.49
C SER A 24 -0.43 -3.71 6.99
N ASN A 25 -0.78 -4.25 5.83
CA ASN A 25 -0.02 -5.34 5.23
C ASN A 25 1.40 -4.90 4.89
N MET A 26 1.54 -3.69 4.37
CA MET A 26 2.86 -3.14 4.03
C MET A 26 3.76 -3.06 5.26
N ILE A 27 3.23 -2.50 6.35
CA ILE A 27 3.98 -2.36 7.60
C ILE A 27 4.40 -3.73 8.10
N LYS A 28 3.46 -4.68 8.14
CA LYS A 28 3.72 -6.02 8.65
C LYS A 28 4.81 -6.72 7.82
N ILE A 29 4.67 -6.71 6.51
CA ILE A 29 5.63 -7.37 5.62
C ILE A 29 7.02 -6.74 5.76
N ARG A 30 7.07 -5.40 5.76
CA ARG A 30 8.33 -4.69 5.91
C ARG A 30 9.02 -5.04 7.24
N LYS A 31 8.27 -5.02 8.33
CA LYS A 31 8.83 -5.33 9.66
C LYS A 31 9.23 -6.79 9.80
N ASP A 32 8.43 -7.70 9.25
CA ASP A 32 8.78 -9.12 9.26
C ASP A 32 10.10 -9.39 8.54
N LYS A 33 10.39 -8.61 7.50
CA LYS A 33 11.66 -8.70 6.78
C LYS A 33 12.76 -7.86 7.40
N LYS A 34 12.47 -7.18 8.50
CA LYS A 34 13.45 -6.36 9.26
C LYS A 34 14.07 -5.26 8.41
N ILE A 35 13.25 -4.63 7.58
CA ILE A 35 13.68 -3.57 6.69
C ILE A 35 13.17 -2.23 7.21
N SER A 36 14.06 -1.23 7.34
CA SER A 36 13.67 0.11 7.76
C SER A 36 12.88 0.82 6.68
N GLN A 37 12.11 1.82 7.07
CA GLN A 37 11.42 2.67 6.10
C GLN A 37 12.39 3.32 5.12
N LEU A 38 13.52 3.82 5.62
CA LEU A 38 14.51 4.47 4.75
C LEU A 38 15.10 3.50 3.75
N LYS A 39 15.43 2.29 4.20
CA LYS A 39 16.01 1.29 3.30
C LYS A 39 15.02 0.91 2.20
N LEU A 40 13.75 0.71 2.54
CA LEU A 40 12.74 0.40 1.54
C LEU A 40 12.50 1.59 0.60
N ALA A 41 12.43 2.80 1.15
CA ALA A 41 12.26 4.01 0.34
C ALA A 41 13.39 4.15 -0.68
N ASN A 42 14.63 3.99 -0.24
CA ASN A 42 15.78 4.06 -1.15
C ASN A 42 15.71 2.98 -2.23
N ALA A 43 15.28 1.78 -1.86
CA ALA A 43 15.20 0.66 -2.83
C ALA A 43 14.20 0.93 -3.95
N ILE A 44 13.17 1.73 -3.71
CA ILE A 44 12.20 2.09 -4.76
C ILE A 44 12.47 3.46 -5.39
N GLY A 45 13.65 4.05 -5.10
CA GLY A 45 14.09 5.27 -5.77
C GLY A 45 13.80 6.57 -5.06
N HIS A 46 13.38 6.53 -3.80
CA HIS A 46 13.14 7.73 -3.01
C HIS A 46 14.41 8.10 -2.24
N GLN A 47 14.65 9.41 -2.08
CA GLN A 47 15.84 9.88 -1.37
C GLN A 47 15.71 9.82 0.15
N ASN A 48 14.46 9.82 0.65
CA ASN A 48 14.19 9.77 2.08
C ASN A 48 12.93 8.96 2.36
N ALA A 49 12.63 8.76 3.64
CA ALA A 49 11.50 7.94 4.06
C ALA A 49 10.19 8.72 4.23
N THR A 50 10.16 9.98 3.88
CA THR A 50 9.01 10.85 4.18
C THR A 50 7.72 10.32 3.57
N PHE A 51 7.72 9.99 2.28
CA PHE A 51 6.51 9.46 1.63
C PHE A 51 6.10 8.13 2.25
N LEU A 52 7.05 7.22 2.39
CA LEU A 52 6.75 5.88 2.91
C LEU A 52 6.14 5.95 4.31
N GLY A 53 6.71 6.78 5.18
CA GLY A 53 6.19 6.96 6.53
C GLY A 53 4.77 7.51 6.53
N LYS A 54 4.49 8.49 5.68
CA LYS A 54 3.15 9.05 5.56
C LYS A 54 2.15 8.06 4.97
N ALA A 55 2.54 7.33 3.94
CA ALA A 55 1.67 6.34 3.32
C ALA A 55 1.33 5.18 4.27
N GLU A 56 2.29 4.75 5.08
CA GLU A 56 2.04 3.71 6.08
C GLU A 56 1.01 4.15 7.13
N LEU A 57 0.96 5.43 7.44
CA LEU A 57 0.03 5.99 8.42
C LEU A 57 -1.19 6.63 7.79
N LEU A 58 -1.29 6.66 6.46
CA LEU A 58 -2.31 7.38 5.71
C LEU A 58 -2.35 8.86 6.09
N ALA A 59 -1.21 9.42 6.44
CA ALA A 59 -1.10 10.82 6.83
C ALA A 59 -1.16 11.72 5.60
N GLU A 60 -1.80 12.88 5.73
CA GLU A 60 -1.88 13.90 4.68
C GLU A 60 -2.44 13.33 3.36
N ASN A 61 -3.41 12.44 3.45
CA ASN A 61 -4.01 11.76 2.29
C ASN A 61 -2.99 10.98 1.44
N LYS A 62 -1.83 10.62 1.99
CA LYS A 62 -0.87 9.77 1.29
C LYS A 62 -1.28 8.32 1.43
N HIS A 63 -1.18 7.57 0.35
CA HIS A 63 -1.42 6.13 0.34
C HIS A 63 -0.58 5.48 -0.75
N PHE A 64 -0.45 4.17 -0.69
CA PHE A 64 0.28 3.45 -1.73
C PHE A 64 -0.58 3.33 -2.98
N ASN A 65 0.00 3.67 -4.12
CA ASN A 65 -0.65 3.46 -5.42
C ASN A 65 -0.10 2.17 -6.07
N LEU A 66 -0.62 1.83 -7.24
CA LEU A 66 -0.20 0.60 -7.92
C LEU A 66 1.28 0.59 -8.27
N GLU A 67 1.84 1.72 -8.64
CA GLU A 67 3.26 1.81 -8.94
C GLU A 67 4.11 1.50 -7.71
N HIS A 68 3.71 2.04 -6.55
CA HIS A 68 4.40 1.75 -5.30
C HIS A 68 4.33 0.26 -4.96
N LEU A 69 3.14 -0.32 -5.07
CA LEU A 69 2.96 -1.74 -4.76
C LEU A 69 3.78 -2.62 -5.70
N TYR A 70 3.82 -2.27 -6.98
CA TYR A 70 4.60 -3.01 -7.96
C TYR A 70 6.09 -2.97 -7.61
N LYS A 71 6.63 -1.78 -7.41
CA LYS A 71 8.06 -1.61 -7.10
C LYS A 71 8.45 -2.32 -5.81
N ILE A 72 7.63 -2.16 -4.76
CA ILE A 72 7.93 -2.77 -3.48
C ILE A 72 7.86 -4.29 -3.57
N SER A 73 6.87 -4.83 -4.29
CA SER A 73 6.78 -6.28 -4.47
C SER A 73 8.03 -6.84 -5.15
N LYS A 74 8.60 -6.09 -6.10
CA LYS A 74 9.81 -6.52 -6.80
C LYS A 74 11.04 -6.47 -5.90
N VAL A 75 11.24 -5.38 -5.17
CA VAL A 75 12.43 -5.27 -4.31
C VAL A 75 12.37 -6.20 -3.10
N LEU A 76 11.17 -6.56 -2.65
CA LEU A 76 11.00 -7.51 -1.56
C LEU A 76 10.87 -8.95 -2.04
N ASP A 77 10.79 -9.16 -3.35
CA ASP A 77 10.61 -10.48 -3.96
C ASP A 77 9.40 -11.22 -3.40
N ILE A 78 8.26 -10.56 -3.41
CA ILE A 78 6.99 -11.14 -2.97
C ILE A 78 5.91 -10.91 -4.03
N ASP A 79 4.84 -11.70 -3.94
CA ASP A 79 3.67 -11.51 -4.79
C ASP A 79 2.96 -10.22 -4.37
N ILE A 80 2.64 -9.37 -5.34
CA ILE A 80 1.95 -8.10 -5.08
C ILE A 80 0.61 -8.32 -4.36
N CYS A 81 -0.02 -9.47 -4.56
CA CYS A 81 -1.29 -9.78 -3.90
C CYS A 81 -1.18 -9.87 -2.39
N GLU A 82 0.04 -10.03 -1.85
CA GLU A 82 0.26 -10.06 -0.41
C GLU A 82 -0.19 -8.78 0.27
N PHE A 83 -0.12 -7.65 -0.43
CA PHE A 83 -0.54 -6.37 0.14
C PHE A 83 -2.05 -6.22 0.23
N LEU A 84 -2.81 -7.07 -0.47
CA LEU A 84 -4.27 -6.96 -0.56
C LEU A 84 -5.00 -8.02 0.26
N LYS A 85 -4.29 -8.87 0.97
CA LYS A 85 -4.91 -9.95 1.75
C LYS A 85 -5.56 -9.40 3.01
N PRO A 86 -6.81 -9.80 3.28
CA PRO A 86 -7.49 -9.42 4.52
C PRO A 86 -6.81 -9.96 5.76
#